data_b209785572f1e340e997f1602a2679da
#
_entry.id   b209785572f1e340e997f1602a2679da
#
_cell.length_a   1.000
_cell.length_b   1.000
_cell.length_c   1.000
_cell.angle_alpha   90.00
_cell.angle_beta   90.00
_cell.angle_gamma   90.00
#
_symmetry.space_group_name_H-M   'P 1'
#
loop_
_entity.id
_entity.type
_entity.pdbx_description
1 polymer ?
#
loop_
_entity_poly.entity_id
_entity_poly.type
_entity_poly.pdbx_seq_one_letter_code
_entity_poly.pdbx_strand_id
1 'polypeptide(L)'
;MSAKISLVSFFSLVPFAPACPLQGGRAFAVKIAMPEIYVSTDVEADGPIPGPHSMLSLASAAYLPNKTLVSTFAANLETLPGASGHPETMAWWQTQAEAWDACRKELLSPHVAMKNYLAWLKRLPGRPVFVAYPAAYDFMFVYWYLIRFTGESPFSHSALDIKTYAMALLRKEYREATKDNMPKRWFDQLPHTHLALDDAIEQGALFCNMLAENVGMKCE
;
A
#
# COMPACT_ATOMS: atom_id res chain seq x y z
N MET A 1 73.80 52.81 -28.36
CA MET A 1 73.07 53.94 -27.83
C MET A 1 71.66 53.49 -27.50
N SER A 2 71.38 53.27 -26.21
CA SER A 2 70.19 52.63 -25.74
C SER A 2 69.33 53.65 -24.98
N ALA A 3 68.12 53.89 -25.44
CA ALA A 3 67.21 54.79 -24.76
C ALA A 3 66.21 53.95 -23.88
N LYS A 4 66.29 54.21 -22.58
CA LYS A 4 65.34 53.65 -21.59
C LYS A 4 64.10 54.54 -21.51
N ILE A 5 63.01 53.96 -21.78
CA ILE A 5 61.67 54.59 -21.54
C ILE A 5 61.16 54.05 -20.21
N SER A 6 60.94 54.97 -19.25
CA SER A 6 60.43 54.69 -17.93
C SER A 6 58.91 54.85 -17.97
N LEU A 7 58.17 53.77 -17.69
CA LEU A 7 56.70 53.78 -17.54
C LEU A 7 56.35 54.00 -16.08
N VAL A 8 55.73 55.09 -15.74
CA VAL A 8 55.16 55.38 -14.42
C VAL A 8 53.74 54.92 -14.43
N SER A 9 53.41 53.84 -13.68
CA SER A 9 52.03 53.37 -13.45
C SER A 9 51.43 54.10 -12.27
N PHE A 10 50.38 54.86 -12.53
CA PHE A 10 49.47 55.37 -11.48
C PHE A 10 48.50 54.31 -11.05
N PHE A 11 48.68 53.78 -9.82
CA PHE A 11 47.65 52.98 -9.17
C PHE A 11 46.64 53.91 -8.48
N SER A 12 45.44 53.92 -9.01
CA SER A 12 44.30 54.57 -8.37
C SER A 12 43.71 53.61 -7.33
N LEU A 13 43.78 53.99 -6.06
CA LEU A 13 43.17 53.30 -4.96
C LEU A 13 41.65 53.59 -4.97
N VAL A 14 40.84 52.58 -5.32
CA VAL A 14 39.37 52.61 -5.12
C VAL A 14 39.12 52.16 -3.67
N PRO A 15 38.35 52.88 -2.85
CA PRO A 15 38.04 52.46 -1.49
C PRO A 15 37.10 51.26 -1.52
N PHE A 16 37.52 50.17 -0.83
CA PHE A 16 36.72 49.00 -0.57
C PHE A 16 35.52 49.40 0.35
N ALA A 17 34.30 49.29 -0.13
CA ALA A 17 33.12 49.34 0.71
C ALA A 17 33.06 48.06 1.56
N PRO A 18 32.65 48.16 2.85
CA PRO A 18 32.54 46.99 3.72
C PRO A 18 31.42 46.05 3.19
N ALA A 19 31.77 44.77 3.00
CA ALA A 19 30.85 43.72 2.63
C ALA A 19 29.72 43.60 3.69
N CYS A 20 28.48 43.77 3.26
CA CYS A 20 27.31 43.52 4.08
C CYS A 20 27.31 42.03 4.48
N PRO A 21 27.14 41.68 5.79
CA PRO A 21 27.07 40.28 6.20
C PRO A 21 25.80 39.67 5.61
N LEU A 22 26.00 38.66 4.76
CA LEU A 22 24.90 37.79 4.27
C LEU A 22 24.21 37.18 5.51
N GLN A 23 23.03 37.69 5.81
CA GLN A 23 22.17 37.11 6.82
C GLN A 23 21.93 35.64 6.45
N GLY A 24 22.19 34.74 7.42
CA GLY A 24 22.13 33.31 7.28
C GLY A 24 20.86 32.82 6.59
N GLY A 25 21.02 32.36 5.38
CA GLY A 25 19.98 31.63 4.67
C GLY A 25 19.63 30.38 5.48
N ARG A 26 18.47 30.35 6.12
CA ARG A 26 17.90 29.11 6.63
C ARG A 26 17.80 28.16 5.42
N ALA A 27 18.63 27.16 5.38
CA ALA A 27 18.47 26.06 4.47
C ALA A 27 17.10 25.43 4.80
N PHE A 28 16.09 25.72 3.96
CA PHE A 28 14.86 24.97 3.98
C PHE A 28 15.22 23.55 3.56
N ALA A 29 15.38 22.64 4.52
CA ALA A 29 15.42 21.23 4.24
C ALA A 29 14.06 20.89 3.60
N VAL A 30 14.07 20.71 2.29
CA VAL A 30 12.90 20.15 1.58
C VAL A 30 12.71 18.76 2.17
N LYS A 31 11.73 18.62 3.06
CA LYS A 31 11.33 17.33 3.60
C LYS A 31 10.71 16.58 2.42
N ILE A 32 11.52 15.78 1.73
CA ILE A 32 11.01 14.88 0.69
C ILE A 32 10.00 13.99 1.39
N ALA A 33 8.72 14.22 1.14
CA ALA A 33 7.66 13.38 1.68
C ALA A 33 7.86 11.97 1.10
N MET A 34 7.95 10.96 1.97
CA MET A 34 8.00 9.57 1.51
C MET A 34 6.73 9.27 0.70
N PRO A 35 6.84 8.64 -0.48
CA PRO A 35 5.69 8.33 -1.31
C PRO A 35 4.71 7.42 -0.57
N GLU A 36 3.44 7.47 -0.97
CA GLU A 36 2.45 6.46 -0.57
C GLU A 36 2.70 5.17 -1.35
N ILE A 37 2.58 4.05 -0.65
CA ILE A 37 2.60 2.70 -1.22
C ILE A 37 1.24 2.09 -0.94
N TYR A 38 0.49 1.81 -1.98
CA TYR A 38 -0.83 1.20 -1.88
C TYR A 38 -0.68 -0.30 -1.72
N VAL A 39 -1.03 -0.77 -0.54
CA VAL A 39 -0.93 -2.19 -0.16
C VAL A 39 -2.30 -2.81 -0.32
N SER A 40 -2.56 -3.32 -1.51
CA SER A 40 -3.75 -4.09 -1.81
C SER A 40 -3.67 -5.40 -1.07
N THR A 41 -4.69 -5.69 -0.26
CA THR A 41 -4.68 -6.82 0.66
C THR A 41 -5.98 -7.59 0.57
N ASP A 42 -5.87 -8.91 0.59
CA ASP A 42 -6.97 -9.84 0.64
C ASP A 42 -6.74 -10.86 1.75
N VAL A 43 -7.79 -11.22 2.47
CA VAL A 43 -7.74 -12.22 3.54
C VAL A 43 -8.80 -13.29 3.34
N GLU A 44 -8.40 -14.51 3.64
CA GLU A 44 -9.32 -15.63 3.79
C GLU A 44 -9.53 -15.93 5.27
N ALA A 45 -10.77 -16.17 5.67
CA ALA A 45 -11.09 -16.44 7.06
C ALA A 45 -12.17 -17.53 7.20
N ASP A 46 -12.26 -18.11 8.40
CA ASP A 46 -13.26 -19.12 8.74
C ASP A 46 -14.51 -18.56 9.41
N GLY A 47 -14.67 -17.21 9.39
CA GLY A 47 -15.86 -16.54 9.90
C GLY A 47 -15.83 -15.03 9.83
N PRO A 48 -16.86 -14.33 10.31
CA PRO A 48 -17.09 -12.91 10.01
C PRO A 48 -16.22 -11.92 10.80
N ILE A 49 -15.60 -12.32 11.93
CA ILE A 49 -14.83 -11.43 12.80
C ILE A 49 -13.63 -12.15 13.41
N PRO A 50 -12.47 -11.47 13.60
CA PRO A 50 -11.30 -12.07 14.26
C PRO A 50 -11.53 -12.30 15.76
N GLY A 51 -10.88 -13.30 16.29
CA GLY A 51 -10.95 -13.69 17.70
C GLY A 51 -11.83 -14.93 17.88
N PRO A 52 -13.16 -14.86 17.77
CA PRO A 52 -14.01 -16.05 17.67
C PRO A 52 -13.69 -16.91 16.44
N HIS A 53 -13.21 -16.28 15.37
CA HIS A 53 -12.85 -16.90 14.11
C HIS A 53 -11.41 -16.56 13.73
N SER A 54 -10.85 -17.34 12.81
CA SER A 54 -9.45 -17.24 12.41
C SER A 54 -9.30 -16.66 11.02
N MET A 55 -8.28 -15.84 10.82
CA MET A 55 -7.72 -15.59 9.49
C MET A 55 -6.94 -16.84 9.05
N LEU A 56 -7.29 -17.37 7.88
CA LEU A 56 -6.72 -18.60 7.31
C LEU A 56 -5.59 -18.30 6.35
N SER A 57 -5.70 -17.23 5.58
CA SER A 57 -4.70 -16.75 4.63
C SER A 57 -4.68 -15.23 4.61
N LEU A 58 -3.52 -14.67 4.34
CA LEU A 58 -3.28 -13.25 4.14
C LEU A 58 -2.35 -13.08 2.96
N ALA A 59 -2.75 -12.25 2.00
CA ALA A 59 -1.83 -11.81 0.96
C ALA A 59 -1.94 -10.31 0.72
N SER A 60 -0.83 -9.72 0.28
CA SER A 60 -0.75 -8.31 -0.05
C SER A 60 0.15 -8.08 -1.26
N ALA A 61 -0.26 -7.13 -2.11
CA ALA A 61 0.49 -6.64 -3.25
C ALA A 61 0.70 -5.13 -3.09
N ALA A 62 1.96 -4.71 -3.01
CA ALA A 62 2.33 -3.31 -2.78
C ALA A 62 2.58 -2.60 -4.12
N TYR A 63 1.86 -1.51 -4.37
CA TYR A 63 1.91 -0.75 -5.61
C TYR A 63 2.35 0.70 -5.40
N LEU A 64 3.11 1.23 -6.35
CA LEU A 64 3.25 2.67 -6.54
C LEU A 64 2.00 3.24 -7.23
N PRO A 65 1.76 4.58 -7.13
CA PRO A 65 0.61 5.23 -7.80
C PRO A 65 0.54 4.99 -9.32
N ASN A 66 1.68 4.74 -9.95
CA ASN A 66 1.79 4.45 -11.40
C ASN A 66 1.58 2.96 -11.76
N LYS A 67 0.98 2.18 -10.88
CA LYS A 67 0.72 0.73 -11.03
C LYS A 67 1.99 -0.15 -11.07
N THR A 68 3.15 0.37 -10.69
CA THR A 68 4.33 -0.48 -10.54
C THR A 68 4.17 -1.37 -9.32
N LEU A 69 4.15 -2.68 -9.50
CA LEU A 69 4.19 -3.67 -8.41
C LEU A 69 5.59 -3.68 -7.79
N VAL A 70 5.67 -3.29 -6.53
CA VAL A 70 6.94 -3.17 -5.77
C VAL A 70 7.35 -4.52 -5.17
N SER A 71 6.39 -5.17 -4.51
CA SER A 71 6.63 -6.41 -3.77
C SER A 71 5.29 -7.06 -3.40
N THR A 72 5.33 -8.36 -3.11
CA THR A 72 4.19 -9.12 -2.60
C THR A 72 4.53 -9.80 -1.29
N PHE A 73 3.50 -10.15 -0.54
CA PHE A 73 3.56 -10.98 0.66
C PHE A 73 2.39 -11.96 0.63
N ALA A 74 2.62 -13.19 1.05
CA ALA A 74 1.56 -14.17 1.28
C ALA A 74 1.94 -15.10 2.43
N ALA A 75 0.95 -15.51 3.23
CA ALA A 75 1.11 -16.48 4.30
C ALA A 75 -0.22 -17.17 4.60
N ASN A 76 -0.19 -18.49 4.79
CA ASN A 76 -1.28 -19.25 5.36
C ASN A 76 -1.06 -19.43 6.85
N LEU A 77 -2.13 -19.34 7.62
CA LEU A 77 -2.06 -19.30 9.09
C LEU A 77 -2.73 -20.52 9.71
N GLU A 78 -2.15 -20.98 10.81
CA GLU A 78 -2.85 -21.84 11.74
C GLU A 78 -4.06 -21.12 12.34
N THR A 79 -5.10 -21.86 12.69
CA THR A 79 -6.26 -21.31 13.39
C THR A 79 -5.90 -20.82 14.79
N LEU A 80 -6.63 -19.82 15.27
CA LEU A 80 -6.44 -19.31 16.63
C LEU A 80 -6.83 -20.37 17.67
N PRO A 81 -6.08 -20.53 18.75
CA PRO A 81 -6.47 -21.39 19.84
C PRO A 81 -7.85 -21.01 20.40
N GLY A 82 -8.78 -21.96 20.43
CA GLY A 82 -10.14 -21.76 20.93
C GLY A 82 -11.11 -21.09 19.95
N ALA A 83 -10.66 -20.68 18.77
CA ALA A 83 -11.56 -20.25 17.69
C ALA A 83 -12.22 -21.44 16.99
N SER A 84 -13.36 -21.20 16.36
CA SER A 84 -14.09 -22.19 15.57
C SER A 84 -14.64 -21.56 14.29
N GLY A 85 -14.72 -22.34 13.22
CA GLY A 85 -15.28 -21.85 11.96
C GLY A 85 -16.78 -21.52 12.12
N HIS A 86 -17.20 -20.39 11.51
CA HIS A 86 -18.59 -20.01 11.46
C HIS A 86 -19.36 -20.98 10.54
N PRO A 87 -20.53 -21.52 10.95
CA PRO A 87 -21.20 -22.57 10.20
C PRO A 87 -21.47 -22.23 8.72
N GLU A 88 -21.98 -21.02 8.43
CA GLU A 88 -22.26 -20.59 7.06
C GLU A 88 -20.99 -20.42 6.26
N THR A 89 -19.94 -19.84 6.85
CA THR A 89 -18.63 -19.70 6.20
C THR A 89 -18.00 -21.04 5.88
N MET A 90 -18.09 -21.99 6.82
CA MET A 90 -17.58 -23.34 6.61
C MET A 90 -18.39 -24.11 5.56
N ALA A 91 -19.71 -23.89 5.47
CA ALA A 91 -20.53 -24.44 4.40
C ALA A 91 -20.12 -23.88 3.01
N TRP A 92 -19.80 -22.58 2.94
CA TRP A 92 -19.28 -21.98 1.71
C TRP A 92 -17.91 -22.57 1.34
N TRP A 93 -16.99 -22.73 2.30
CA TRP A 93 -15.67 -23.36 2.07
C TRP A 93 -15.76 -24.77 1.48
N GLN A 94 -16.79 -25.54 1.83
CA GLN A 94 -17.02 -26.86 1.22
C GLN A 94 -17.30 -26.80 -0.28
N THR A 95 -17.71 -25.65 -0.80
CA THR A 95 -17.90 -25.42 -2.25
C THR A 95 -16.63 -24.92 -2.94
N GLN A 96 -15.56 -24.60 -2.19
CA GLN A 96 -14.32 -24.00 -2.69
C GLN A 96 -13.11 -24.91 -2.36
N ALA A 97 -13.18 -26.17 -2.72
CA ALA A 97 -12.21 -27.19 -2.28
C ALA A 97 -10.76 -26.83 -2.65
N GLU A 98 -10.50 -26.33 -3.87
CA GLU A 98 -9.16 -25.98 -4.32
C GLU A 98 -8.58 -24.78 -3.52
N ALA A 99 -9.37 -23.74 -3.30
CA ALA A 99 -8.97 -22.58 -2.51
C ALA A 99 -8.77 -22.96 -1.04
N TRP A 100 -9.65 -23.83 -0.49
CA TRP A 100 -9.48 -24.37 0.85
C TRP A 100 -8.16 -25.13 1.00
N ASP A 101 -7.88 -26.05 0.09
CA ASP A 101 -6.64 -26.85 0.12
C ASP A 101 -5.40 -25.94 -0.03
N ALA A 102 -5.49 -24.88 -0.82
CA ALA A 102 -4.40 -23.93 -0.99
C ALA A 102 -4.12 -23.14 0.30
N CYS A 103 -5.14 -22.61 0.97
CA CYS A 103 -4.99 -21.82 2.19
C CYS A 103 -4.64 -22.68 3.42
N ARG A 104 -4.67 -24.01 3.33
CA ARG A 104 -4.30 -24.95 4.41
C ARG A 104 -2.94 -25.61 4.24
N LYS A 105 -2.11 -25.13 3.27
CA LYS A 105 -0.72 -25.58 3.06
C LYS A 105 0.27 -24.66 3.78
N GLU A 106 1.42 -25.21 4.17
CA GLU A 106 2.56 -24.46 4.72
C GLU A 106 2.18 -23.45 5.81
N LEU A 107 1.39 -23.92 6.77
CA LEU A 107 0.83 -23.09 7.83
C LEU A 107 1.90 -22.49 8.73
N LEU A 108 1.80 -21.20 8.98
CA LEU A 108 2.58 -20.50 9.99
C LEU A 108 1.71 -20.20 11.21
N SER A 109 2.31 -20.22 12.40
CA SER A 109 1.59 -19.68 13.55
C SER A 109 1.26 -18.19 13.32
N PRO A 110 0.10 -17.70 13.81
CA PRO A 110 -0.30 -16.28 13.62
C PRO A 110 0.78 -15.29 14.07
N HIS A 111 1.50 -15.62 15.15
CA HIS A 111 2.60 -14.79 15.64
C HIS A 111 3.76 -14.68 14.62
N VAL A 112 4.16 -15.80 14.01
CA VAL A 112 5.24 -15.82 13.00
C VAL A 112 4.80 -15.10 11.75
N ALA A 113 3.59 -15.40 11.24
CA ALA A 113 3.05 -14.78 10.06
C ALA A 113 2.98 -13.25 10.21
N MET A 114 2.44 -12.75 11.33
CA MET A 114 2.31 -11.31 11.56
C MET A 114 3.65 -10.60 11.76
N LYS A 115 4.64 -11.24 12.43
CA LYS A 115 6.00 -10.70 12.49
C LYS A 115 6.64 -10.57 11.10
N ASN A 116 6.48 -11.57 10.27
CA ASN A 116 7.00 -11.54 8.90
C ASN A 116 6.29 -10.46 8.07
N TYR A 117 4.96 -10.34 8.19
CA TYR A 117 4.18 -9.32 7.53
C TYR A 117 4.59 -7.91 7.95
N LEU A 118 4.69 -7.65 9.26
CA LEU A 118 5.17 -6.37 9.77
C LEU A 118 6.57 -6.03 9.27
N ALA A 119 7.49 -7.00 9.26
CA ALA A 119 8.84 -6.81 8.74
C ALA A 119 8.85 -6.51 7.24
N TRP A 120 7.94 -7.12 6.47
CA TRP A 120 7.76 -6.83 5.04
C TRP A 120 7.22 -5.41 4.84
N LEU A 121 6.17 -5.00 5.56
CA LEU A 121 5.61 -3.65 5.50
C LEU A 121 6.65 -2.56 5.82
N LYS A 122 7.50 -2.80 6.82
CA LYS A 122 8.57 -1.86 7.21
C LYS A 122 9.70 -1.73 6.18
N ARG A 123 9.84 -2.68 5.26
CA ARG A 123 10.82 -2.61 4.16
C ARG A 123 10.30 -1.93 2.90
N LEU A 124 9.01 -1.62 2.84
CA LEU A 124 8.45 -0.92 1.69
C LEU A 124 9.07 0.49 1.55
N PRO A 125 9.32 0.96 0.31
CA PRO A 125 10.04 2.22 0.08
C PRO A 125 9.17 3.47 0.26
N GLY A 126 8.17 3.43 1.12
CA GLY A 126 7.24 4.55 1.36
C GLY A 126 6.31 4.28 2.53
N ARG A 127 5.26 5.10 2.66
CA ARG A 127 4.24 4.98 3.69
C ARG A 127 3.14 4.04 3.21
N PRO A 128 2.90 2.90 3.87
CA PRO A 128 1.86 1.97 3.44
C PRO A 128 0.46 2.55 3.66
N VAL A 129 -0.38 2.44 2.65
CA VAL A 129 -1.82 2.72 2.68
C VAL A 129 -2.55 1.41 2.42
N PHE A 130 -3.37 0.98 3.37
CA PHE A 130 -4.17 -0.24 3.20
C PHE A 130 -5.26 -0.02 2.15
N VAL A 131 -5.38 -0.95 1.22
CA VAL A 131 -6.39 -0.92 0.15
C VAL A 131 -7.04 -2.29 0.05
N ALA A 132 -8.38 -2.38 -0.04
CA ALA A 132 -9.10 -3.64 -0.26
C ALA A 132 -10.53 -3.44 -0.79
N TYR A 133 -11.20 -4.55 -1.14
CA TYR A 133 -12.57 -4.60 -1.66
C TYR A 133 -13.37 -5.76 -1.06
N PRO A 134 -14.24 -5.49 -0.06
CA PRO A 134 -14.43 -4.27 0.71
C PRO A 134 -13.41 -4.16 1.85
N ALA A 135 -12.79 -3.01 2.03
CA ALA A 135 -11.72 -2.84 3.00
C ALA A 135 -12.13 -3.08 4.45
N ALA A 136 -13.39 -2.90 4.79
CA ALA A 136 -13.88 -3.06 6.16
C ALA A 136 -13.65 -4.48 6.72
N TYR A 137 -13.79 -5.51 5.87
CA TYR A 137 -13.57 -6.91 6.26
C TYR A 137 -12.08 -7.21 6.40
N ASP A 138 -11.30 -7.01 5.36
CA ASP A 138 -9.87 -7.33 5.34
C ASP A 138 -9.10 -6.54 6.38
N PHE A 139 -9.37 -5.23 6.47
CA PHE A 139 -8.70 -4.35 7.42
C PHE A 139 -8.99 -4.74 8.87
N MET A 140 -10.22 -5.14 9.19
CA MET A 140 -10.58 -5.61 10.54
C MET A 140 -9.73 -6.80 10.96
N PHE A 141 -9.59 -7.82 10.11
CA PHE A 141 -8.76 -8.99 10.38
C PHE A 141 -7.29 -8.60 10.49
N VAL A 142 -6.74 -7.92 9.49
CA VAL A 142 -5.31 -7.58 9.44
C VAL A 142 -4.91 -6.67 10.58
N TYR A 143 -5.70 -5.64 10.88
CA TYR A 143 -5.43 -4.70 11.95
C TYR A 143 -5.46 -5.40 13.32
N TRP A 144 -6.50 -6.22 13.59
CA TRP A 144 -6.61 -6.99 14.82
C TRP A 144 -5.42 -7.94 15.01
N TYR A 145 -5.04 -8.68 13.96
CA TYR A 145 -3.91 -9.60 14.01
C TYR A 145 -2.57 -8.88 14.22
N LEU A 146 -2.33 -7.77 13.53
CA LEU A 146 -1.12 -6.96 13.72
C LEU A 146 -1.02 -6.48 15.17
N ILE A 147 -2.06 -5.86 15.71
CA ILE A 147 -2.06 -5.37 17.09
C ILE A 147 -1.91 -6.53 18.08
N ARG A 148 -2.64 -7.61 17.88
CA ARG A 148 -2.64 -8.78 18.78
C ARG A 148 -1.28 -9.45 18.87
N PHE A 149 -0.57 -9.61 17.77
CA PHE A 149 0.64 -10.43 17.68
C PHE A 149 1.94 -9.62 17.60
N THR A 150 1.88 -8.33 17.26
CA THR A 150 3.07 -7.49 17.13
C THR A 150 3.01 -6.20 17.97
N GLY A 151 1.83 -5.80 18.42
CA GLY A 151 1.61 -4.57 19.20
C GLY A 151 1.56 -3.30 18.36
N GLU A 152 1.77 -3.36 17.04
CA GLU A 152 1.80 -2.19 16.17
C GLU A 152 1.19 -2.46 14.79
N SER A 153 0.73 -1.39 14.11
CA SER A 153 0.27 -1.44 12.73
C SER A 153 0.80 -0.22 11.95
N PRO A 154 1.52 -0.43 10.83
CA PRO A 154 1.96 0.68 9.97
C PRO A 154 0.84 1.39 9.22
N PHE A 155 -0.37 0.80 9.17
CA PHE A 155 -1.52 1.35 8.43
C PHE A 155 -2.30 2.43 9.19
N SER A 156 -1.92 2.77 10.45
CA SER A 156 -2.72 3.66 11.28
C SER A 156 -4.14 3.08 11.54
N HIS A 157 -5.17 3.94 11.52
CA HIS A 157 -6.56 3.56 11.83
C HIS A 157 -7.49 3.61 10.61
N SER A 158 -6.94 3.73 9.40
CA SER A 158 -7.72 3.93 8.18
C SER A 158 -7.31 3.00 7.08
N ALA A 159 -8.29 2.65 6.25
CA ALA A 159 -8.12 1.88 5.02
C ALA A 159 -8.81 2.60 3.88
N LEU A 160 -8.31 2.42 2.68
CA LEU A 160 -8.95 2.88 1.46
C LEU A 160 -9.83 1.75 0.94
N ASP A 161 -11.13 2.02 0.87
CA ASP A 161 -12.13 1.08 0.35
C ASP A 161 -12.36 1.33 -1.13
N ILE A 162 -12.02 0.34 -1.97
CA ILE A 162 -12.14 0.41 -3.44
C ILE A 162 -13.60 0.61 -3.85
N LYS A 163 -14.56 -0.03 -3.17
CA LYS A 163 -15.99 0.12 -3.49
C LYS A 163 -16.48 1.54 -3.25
N THR A 164 -16.11 2.14 -2.13
CA THR A 164 -16.43 3.54 -1.82
C THR A 164 -15.76 4.49 -2.81
N TYR A 165 -14.51 4.20 -3.19
CA TYR A 165 -13.78 5.00 -4.18
C TYR A 165 -14.45 4.92 -5.56
N ALA A 166 -14.89 3.72 -5.98
CA ALA A 166 -15.67 3.52 -7.21
C ALA A 166 -17.00 4.27 -7.18
N MET A 167 -17.72 4.22 -6.05
CA MET A 167 -18.95 4.97 -5.84
C MET A 167 -18.76 6.47 -6.14
N ALA A 168 -17.70 7.05 -5.59
CA ALA A 168 -17.39 8.47 -5.78
C ALA A 168 -17.04 8.81 -7.23
N LEU A 169 -16.17 8.01 -7.89
CA LEU A 169 -15.77 8.22 -9.28
C LEU A 169 -16.93 8.05 -10.26
N LEU A 170 -17.77 7.06 -10.03
CA LEU A 170 -18.92 6.76 -10.90
C LEU A 170 -20.15 7.63 -10.60
N ARG A 171 -20.14 8.35 -9.45
CA ARG A 171 -21.31 9.12 -8.95
C ARG A 171 -22.57 8.24 -8.85
N LYS A 172 -22.40 7.01 -8.39
CA LYS A 172 -23.45 6.02 -8.19
C LYS A 172 -23.77 5.83 -6.71
N GLU A 173 -24.87 5.14 -6.42
CA GLU A 173 -25.14 4.69 -5.06
C GLU A 173 -24.16 3.57 -4.64
N TYR A 174 -23.88 3.47 -3.34
CA TYR A 174 -22.94 2.49 -2.80
C TYR A 174 -23.26 1.04 -3.20
N ARG A 175 -24.56 0.69 -3.23
CA ARG A 175 -25.01 -0.66 -3.59
C ARG A 175 -24.81 -0.97 -5.09
N GLU A 176 -24.75 0.05 -5.92
CA GLU A 176 -24.50 -0.07 -7.36
C GLU A 176 -23.01 -0.07 -7.74
N ALA A 177 -22.12 0.33 -6.83
CA ALA A 177 -20.67 0.36 -7.06
C ALA A 177 -20.04 -1.04 -6.88
N THR A 178 -20.56 -2.02 -7.60
CA THR A 178 -20.03 -3.40 -7.63
C THR A 178 -19.05 -3.58 -8.78
N LYS A 179 -18.16 -4.58 -8.70
CA LYS A 179 -17.20 -4.89 -9.77
C LYS A 179 -17.91 -5.05 -11.14
N ASP A 180 -19.06 -5.68 -11.19
CA ASP A 180 -19.87 -5.87 -12.41
C ASP A 180 -20.33 -4.55 -13.05
N ASN A 181 -20.53 -3.52 -12.24
CA ASN A 181 -20.97 -2.20 -12.67
C ASN A 181 -19.84 -1.20 -12.89
N MET A 182 -18.59 -1.62 -12.68
CA MET A 182 -17.41 -0.80 -12.94
C MET A 182 -17.03 -0.82 -14.42
N PRO A 183 -16.43 0.25 -14.96
CA PRO A 183 -15.96 0.28 -16.34
C PRO A 183 -14.92 -0.80 -16.62
N LYS A 184 -15.06 -1.53 -17.73
CA LYS A 184 -14.13 -2.59 -18.12
C LYS A 184 -12.68 -2.12 -18.24
N ARG A 185 -12.44 -0.85 -18.57
CA ARG A 185 -11.10 -0.25 -18.66
C ARG A 185 -10.35 -0.19 -17.33
N TRP A 186 -11.03 -0.37 -16.21
CA TRP A 186 -10.38 -0.43 -14.89
C TRP A 186 -9.81 -1.82 -14.59
N PHE A 187 -10.25 -2.85 -15.31
CA PHE A 187 -9.83 -4.23 -15.09
C PHE A 187 -8.70 -4.61 -16.04
N ASP A 188 -7.61 -5.11 -15.49
CA ASP A 188 -6.63 -5.87 -16.25
C ASP A 188 -7.17 -7.31 -16.44
N GLN A 189 -6.62 -8.05 -17.43
CA GLN A 189 -7.01 -9.45 -17.64
C GLN A 189 -6.27 -10.37 -16.64
N LEU A 190 -6.57 -10.17 -15.35
CA LEU A 190 -5.99 -10.95 -14.26
C LEU A 190 -7.02 -11.94 -13.72
N PRO A 191 -6.59 -13.14 -13.27
CA PRO A 191 -7.50 -14.12 -12.72
C PRO A 191 -8.06 -13.66 -11.36
N HIS A 192 -9.31 -14.01 -11.09
CA HIS A 192 -9.92 -13.96 -9.75
C HIS A 192 -10.16 -15.43 -9.35
N THR A 193 -9.39 -15.92 -8.37
CA THR A 193 -9.27 -17.37 -8.13
C THR A 193 -9.64 -17.80 -6.72
N HIS A 194 -10.04 -16.86 -5.85
CA HIS A 194 -10.15 -17.08 -4.40
C HIS A 194 -8.84 -17.56 -3.75
N LEU A 195 -7.72 -17.23 -4.40
CA LEU A 195 -6.40 -17.33 -3.81
C LEU A 195 -6.00 -15.91 -3.40
N ALA A 196 -5.80 -15.68 -2.13
CA ALA A 196 -5.60 -14.34 -1.57
C ALA A 196 -4.54 -13.50 -2.32
N LEU A 197 -3.46 -14.12 -2.85
CA LEU A 197 -2.44 -13.38 -3.59
C LEU A 197 -2.91 -12.92 -4.98
N ASP A 198 -3.61 -13.77 -5.72
CA ASP A 198 -4.14 -13.42 -7.04
C ASP A 198 -5.17 -12.29 -6.89
N ASP A 199 -6.04 -12.40 -5.89
CA ASP A 199 -7.09 -11.42 -5.61
C ASP A 199 -6.48 -10.10 -5.10
N ALA A 200 -5.44 -10.13 -4.27
CA ALA A 200 -4.70 -8.93 -3.87
C ALA A 200 -4.00 -8.24 -5.06
N ILE A 201 -3.48 -8.99 -6.02
CA ILE A 201 -2.86 -8.42 -7.24
C ILE A 201 -3.93 -7.82 -8.15
N GLU A 202 -5.04 -8.53 -8.40
CA GLU A 202 -6.13 -8.06 -9.25
C GLU A 202 -6.74 -6.76 -8.73
N GLN A 203 -7.13 -6.73 -7.46
CA GLN A 203 -7.77 -5.54 -6.90
C GLN A 203 -6.77 -4.38 -6.71
N GLY A 204 -5.47 -4.65 -6.55
CA GLY A 204 -4.44 -3.61 -6.53
C GLY A 204 -4.24 -2.95 -7.90
N ALA A 205 -4.24 -3.73 -8.98
CA ALA A 205 -4.20 -3.23 -10.35
C ALA A 205 -5.46 -2.42 -10.68
N LEU A 206 -6.65 -2.93 -10.31
CA LEU A 206 -7.93 -2.23 -10.42
C LEU A 206 -7.88 -0.87 -9.72
N PHE A 207 -7.42 -0.83 -8.48
CA PHE A 207 -7.29 0.42 -7.72
C PHE A 207 -6.36 1.42 -8.41
N CYS A 208 -5.20 0.98 -8.91
CA CYS A 208 -4.26 1.86 -9.60
C CYS A 208 -4.85 2.44 -10.90
N ASN A 209 -5.63 1.66 -11.65
CA ASN A 209 -6.34 2.15 -12.84
C ASN A 209 -7.39 3.23 -12.48
N MET A 210 -8.13 3.01 -11.39
CA MET A 210 -9.08 3.99 -10.86
C MET A 210 -8.37 5.28 -10.39
N LEU A 211 -7.22 5.13 -9.72
CA LEU A 211 -6.41 6.26 -9.25
C LEU A 211 -5.89 7.08 -10.43
N ALA A 212 -5.38 6.44 -11.49
CA ALA A 212 -4.92 7.08 -12.71
C ALA A 212 -6.03 7.90 -13.37
N GLU A 213 -7.25 7.35 -13.47
CA GLU A 213 -8.41 8.07 -13.99
C GLU A 213 -8.78 9.29 -13.14
N ASN A 214 -8.76 9.14 -11.80
CA ASN A 214 -9.09 10.22 -10.88
C ASN A 214 -8.15 11.43 -10.99
N VAL A 215 -6.86 11.18 -11.22
CA VAL A 215 -5.86 12.25 -11.37
C VAL A 215 -5.70 12.73 -12.82
N GLY A 216 -6.53 12.25 -13.75
CA GLY A 216 -6.52 12.64 -15.15
C GLY A 216 -5.34 12.09 -15.95
N MET A 217 -4.64 11.09 -15.46
CA MET A 217 -3.66 10.32 -16.21
C MET A 217 -4.38 9.37 -17.17
N LYS A 218 -4.04 9.43 -18.47
CA LYS A 218 -4.55 8.44 -19.43
C LYS A 218 -3.83 7.12 -19.16
N CYS A 219 -4.58 6.05 -18.89
CA CYS A 219 -4.03 4.71 -18.96
C CYS A 219 -3.70 4.42 -20.44
N GLU A 220 -2.42 4.28 -20.76
CA GLU A 220 -1.97 3.80 -22.07
C GLU A 220 -2.19 2.30 -22.22
#